data_0dc6c931b042656f7815cd6140b5f994
#
_entry.id   0dc6c931b042656f7815cd6140b5f994
#
_cell.length_a   1.000
_cell.length_b   1.000
_cell.length_c   1.000
_cell.angle_alpha   90.00
_cell.angle_beta   90.00
_cell.angle_gamma   90.00
#
_symmetry.space_group_name_H-M   'P 1'
#
loop_
_entity.id
_entity.type
_entity.pdbx_description
1 polymer ?
#
loop_
_entity_poly.entity_id
_entity_poly.type
_entity_poly.pdbx_seq_one_letter_code
_entity_poly.pdbx_strand_id
1 'polypeptide(L)'
;PEGEEGGAALMIKEGVLENPKVDAIFGLHINSQTPVGVIRYKSGGTMASSQRFVINVIGKQTHGSQPWGGVDPILISAKIIDGLQTIISRETKLIDEPAVITVGKITSGVRFNIIPESAEMIGTIRTLDYDMQKFINQRMMEMVPAIAKAFRGEATITINNGTAITYNDPDLVTQMLPTMERVAGAANVQTQKAITGAEDFSFFQEKVPGFYFFLGGMAPGTTESYPHHTPDFLIDDSGLLLGVKTLTEMSLDYLAK
;
A
#
# COMPACT_ATOMS: atom_id res chain seq x y z
N PRO A 1 6.50 1.32 -10.45
CA PRO A 1 6.66 -0.11 -10.69
C PRO A 1 7.25 -0.77 -9.45
N GLU A 2 6.78 -1.95 -9.06
CA GLU A 2 7.31 -2.68 -7.91
C GLU A 2 8.79 -3.04 -8.18
N GLY A 3 9.69 -2.44 -7.39
CA GLY A 3 11.14 -2.70 -7.47
C GLY A 3 11.99 -1.61 -8.11
N GLU A 4 11.39 -0.53 -8.60
CA GLU A 4 12.12 0.66 -9.04
C GLU A 4 11.91 1.80 -8.05
N GLU A 5 12.90 2.71 -7.93
CA GLU A 5 12.70 3.95 -7.17
C GLU A 5 11.53 4.70 -7.80
N GLY A 6 10.47 4.99 -7.02
CA GLY A 6 9.35 5.80 -7.46
C GLY A 6 9.80 7.22 -7.82
N GLY A 7 9.05 7.92 -8.68
CA GLY A 7 9.39 9.27 -9.11
C GLY A 7 9.59 10.24 -7.94
N ALA A 8 8.74 10.16 -6.91
CA ALA A 8 8.84 10.97 -5.71
C ALA A 8 10.14 10.72 -4.92
N ALA A 9 10.54 9.44 -4.74
CA ALA A 9 11.78 9.11 -4.04
C ALA A 9 13.01 9.68 -4.77
N LEU A 10 13.02 9.60 -6.10
CA LEU A 10 14.09 10.17 -6.91
C LEU A 10 14.13 11.70 -6.80
N MET A 11 12.99 12.38 -6.88
CA MET A 11 12.89 13.84 -6.72
C MET A 11 13.41 14.29 -5.34
N ILE A 12 13.09 13.55 -4.27
CA ILE A 12 13.60 13.83 -2.93
C ILE A 12 15.11 13.68 -2.89
N LYS A 13 15.66 12.63 -3.49
CA LYS A 13 17.11 12.41 -3.59
C LYS A 13 17.83 13.52 -4.37
N GLU A 14 17.16 14.11 -5.34
CA GLU A 14 17.66 15.28 -6.10
C GLU A 14 17.46 16.60 -5.37
N GLY A 15 16.91 16.60 -4.15
CA GLY A 15 16.84 17.77 -3.27
C GLY A 15 15.62 18.66 -3.50
N VAL A 16 14.52 18.14 -4.08
CA VAL A 16 13.31 18.93 -4.36
C VAL A 16 12.68 19.57 -3.11
N LEU A 17 12.95 19.02 -1.92
CA LEU A 17 12.45 19.55 -0.65
C LEU A 17 13.41 20.50 0.08
N GLU A 18 14.59 20.79 -0.47
CA GLU A 18 15.69 21.41 0.27
C GLU A 18 15.90 22.91 -0.08
N ASN A 19 15.71 23.30 -1.33
CA ASN A 19 15.99 24.67 -1.76
C ASN A 19 14.97 25.21 -2.78
N PRO A 20 13.94 25.96 -2.34
CA PRO A 20 13.68 26.35 -0.94
C PRO A 20 13.28 25.14 -0.09
N LYS A 21 13.50 25.23 1.24
CA LYS A 21 13.01 24.22 2.16
C LYS A 21 11.47 24.15 2.10
N VAL A 22 10.95 22.97 1.93
CA VAL A 22 9.51 22.71 1.89
C VAL A 22 8.99 22.40 3.29
N ASP A 23 7.94 23.09 3.73
CA ASP A 23 7.31 22.88 5.06
C ASP A 23 6.03 22.06 5.01
N ALA A 24 5.36 22.02 3.85
CA ALA A 24 4.19 21.18 3.59
C ALA A 24 4.06 20.86 2.11
N ILE A 25 3.34 19.78 1.79
CA ILE A 25 3.11 19.37 0.41
C ILE A 25 1.63 18.99 0.19
N PHE A 26 1.09 19.39 -0.97
CA PHE A 26 -0.26 19.08 -1.39
C PHE A 26 -0.24 18.27 -2.68
N GLY A 27 -1.12 17.28 -2.78
CA GLY A 27 -1.28 16.46 -3.98
C GLY A 27 -2.72 16.04 -4.20
N LEU A 28 -3.04 15.67 -5.43
CA LEU A 28 -4.34 15.11 -5.77
C LEU A 28 -4.22 13.95 -6.76
N HIS A 29 -5.22 13.08 -6.71
CA HIS A 29 -5.44 12.07 -7.74
C HIS A 29 -6.85 12.23 -8.32
N ILE A 30 -6.97 12.18 -9.64
CA ILE A 30 -8.29 12.16 -10.28
C ILE A 30 -8.98 10.82 -9.97
N ASN A 31 -10.27 10.83 -9.74
CA ASN A 31 -11.06 9.62 -9.48
C ASN A 31 -12.26 9.54 -10.43
N SER A 32 -12.21 8.57 -11.35
CA SER A 32 -13.25 8.34 -12.35
C SER A 32 -14.61 7.92 -11.77
N GLN A 33 -14.64 7.46 -10.51
CA GLN A 33 -15.84 6.97 -9.83
C GLN A 33 -16.42 7.99 -8.84
N THR A 34 -15.86 9.18 -8.79
CA THR A 34 -16.38 10.30 -8.00
C THR A 34 -16.92 11.37 -8.95
N PRO A 35 -18.13 11.91 -8.76
CA PRO A 35 -18.69 12.95 -9.64
C PRO A 35 -17.80 14.18 -9.74
N VAL A 36 -17.73 14.78 -10.93
CA VAL A 36 -17.11 16.09 -11.13
C VAL A 36 -17.70 17.10 -10.15
N GLY A 37 -16.83 17.95 -9.60
CA GLY A 37 -17.19 18.94 -8.59
C GLY A 37 -17.07 18.45 -7.15
N VAL A 38 -16.89 17.17 -6.93
CA VAL A 38 -16.70 16.57 -5.60
C VAL A 38 -15.22 16.32 -5.32
N ILE A 39 -14.78 16.66 -4.11
CA ILE A 39 -13.46 16.31 -3.55
C ILE A 39 -13.66 15.32 -2.43
N ARG A 40 -12.85 14.25 -2.40
CA ARG A 40 -12.84 13.27 -1.31
C ARG A 40 -11.49 13.22 -0.64
N TYR A 41 -11.48 13.05 0.68
CA TYR A 41 -10.28 12.95 1.48
C TYR A 41 -10.47 12.04 2.70
N LYS A 42 -9.36 11.66 3.33
CA LYS A 42 -9.33 11.03 4.65
C LYS A 42 -8.16 11.62 5.45
N SER A 43 -8.36 11.92 6.71
CA SER A 43 -7.29 12.26 7.65
C SER A 43 -6.57 10.98 8.10
N GLY A 44 -5.27 11.02 8.31
CA GLY A 44 -4.47 9.84 8.63
C GLY A 44 -4.21 8.94 7.41
N GLY A 45 -4.07 7.65 7.62
CA GLY A 45 -3.78 6.67 6.55
C GLY A 45 -4.87 6.65 5.48
N THR A 46 -4.54 7.09 4.28
CA THR A 46 -5.47 7.30 3.15
C THR A 46 -5.31 6.21 2.10
N MET A 47 -4.07 5.87 1.75
CA MET A 47 -3.75 4.75 0.85
C MET A 47 -2.70 3.85 1.52
N ALA A 48 -2.82 2.54 1.26
CA ALA A 48 -1.97 1.56 1.92
C ALA A 48 -0.50 1.64 1.45
N SER A 49 0.40 1.24 2.33
CA SER A 49 1.76 0.89 1.95
C SER A 49 1.78 -0.27 0.95
N SER A 50 2.87 -0.38 0.19
CA SER A 50 3.14 -1.54 -0.64
C SER A 50 4.48 -2.12 -0.27
N GLN A 51 4.48 -3.27 0.39
CA GLN A 51 5.69 -4.03 0.67
C GLN A 51 5.68 -5.33 -0.12
N ARG A 52 6.85 -5.77 -0.59
CA ARG A 52 7.07 -7.07 -1.21
C ARG A 52 7.85 -7.95 -0.26
N PHE A 53 7.46 -9.19 -0.11
CA PHE A 53 8.28 -10.17 0.60
C PHE A 53 8.65 -11.36 -0.28
N VAL A 54 9.80 -11.97 0.03
CA VAL A 54 10.27 -13.22 -0.54
C VAL A 54 10.60 -14.17 0.61
N ILE A 55 10.06 -15.38 0.54
CA ILE A 55 10.36 -16.46 1.48
C ILE A 55 11.01 -17.59 0.71
N ASN A 56 12.19 -18.01 1.15
CA ASN A 56 12.88 -19.18 0.63
C ASN A 56 12.83 -20.28 1.69
N VAL A 57 12.27 -21.42 1.32
CA VAL A 57 12.16 -22.61 2.16
C VAL A 57 13.14 -23.67 1.66
N ILE A 58 13.96 -24.19 2.56
CA ILE A 58 14.94 -25.23 2.29
C ILE A 58 14.51 -26.51 3.00
N GLY A 59 14.38 -27.57 2.23
CA GLY A 59 14.07 -28.90 2.68
C GLY A 59 15.19 -29.87 2.35
N LYS A 60 14.83 -31.13 2.07
CA LYS A 60 15.75 -32.18 1.64
C LYS A 60 15.05 -33.07 0.62
N GLN A 61 15.59 -33.11 -0.57
CA GLN A 61 15.07 -33.91 -1.68
C GLN A 61 15.06 -35.42 -1.34
N THR A 62 13.97 -36.09 -1.76
CA THR A 62 13.86 -37.56 -1.68
C THR A 62 12.80 -38.05 -2.66
N HIS A 63 12.74 -39.37 -2.84
CA HIS A 63 11.69 -40.01 -3.62
C HIS A 63 10.32 -39.80 -2.92
N GLY A 64 9.27 -39.42 -3.64
CA GLY A 64 7.95 -39.12 -3.08
C GLY A 64 7.31 -40.30 -2.31
N SER A 65 7.68 -41.55 -2.61
CA SER A 65 7.24 -42.72 -1.84
C SER A 65 8.06 -42.99 -0.56
N GLN A 66 9.12 -42.21 -0.32
CA GLN A 66 10.01 -42.34 0.85
C GLN A 66 10.15 -41.02 1.61
N PRO A 67 9.03 -40.37 2.03
CA PRO A 67 9.06 -39.01 2.61
C PRO A 67 9.87 -38.93 3.92
N TRP A 68 10.00 -40.03 4.64
CA TRP A 68 10.79 -40.09 5.88
C TRP A 68 12.30 -39.84 5.66
N GLY A 69 12.81 -40.04 4.44
CA GLY A 69 14.20 -39.81 4.07
C GLY A 69 14.53 -38.35 3.74
N GLY A 70 13.50 -37.49 3.60
CA GLY A 70 13.62 -36.10 3.22
C GLY A 70 12.98 -35.12 4.19
N VAL A 71 12.88 -33.88 3.73
CA VAL A 71 12.14 -32.76 4.37
C VAL A 71 11.39 -32.03 3.27
N ASP A 72 10.08 -31.98 3.35
CA ASP A 72 9.21 -31.47 2.27
C ASP A 72 9.01 -29.94 2.35
N PRO A 73 9.65 -29.15 1.47
CA PRO A 73 9.51 -27.70 1.47
C PRO A 73 8.13 -27.24 0.95
N ILE A 74 7.41 -28.06 0.17
CA ILE A 74 6.05 -27.74 -0.28
C ILE A 74 5.09 -27.78 0.92
N LEU A 75 5.18 -28.83 1.74
CA LEU A 75 4.37 -28.95 2.96
C LEU A 75 4.69 -27.83 3.95
N ILE A 76 5.99 -27.51 4.13
CA ILE A 76 6.41 -26.38 4.98
C ILE A 76 5.84 -25.08 4.46
N SER A 77 5.89 -24.81 3.15
CA SER A 77 5.33 -23.60 2.54
C SER A 77 3.83 -23.47 2.79
N ALA A 78 3.07 -24.58 2.68
CA ALA A 78 1.65 -24.58 3.01
C ALA A 78 1.41 -24.18 4.48
N LYS A 79 2.23 -24.68 5.42
CA LYS A 79 2.11 -24.32 6.84
C LYS A 79 2.53 -22.87 7.12
N ILE A 80 3.50 -22.36 6.39
CA ILE A 80 3.85 -20.93 6.47
C ILE A 80 2.68 -20.08 5.98
N ILE A 81 2.05 -20.40 4.85
CA ILE A 81 0.89 -19.67 4.34
C ILE A 81 -0.25 -19.65 5.38
N ASP A 82 -0.60 -20.81 5.96
CA ASP A 82 -1.61 -20.91 7.03
C ASP A 82 -1.23 -20.00 8.22
N GLY A 83 0.03 -20.07 8.67
CA GLY A 83 0.55 -19.27 9.78
C GLY A 83 0.47 -17.77 9.51
N LEU A 84 0.90 -17.32 8.33
CA LEU A 84 0.85 -15.89 7.97
C LEU A 84 -0.59 -15.32 8.03
N GLN A 85 -1.60 -16.11 7.65
CA GLN A 85 -2.99 -15.66 7.75
C GLN A 85 -3.45 -15.51 9.21
N THR A 86 -2.83 -16.21 10.17
CA THR A 86 -3.15 -16.05 11.59
C THR A 86 -2.67 -14.72 12.15
N ILE A 87 -1.59 -14.16 11.64
CA ILE A 87 -1.13 -12.81 12.01
C ILE A 87 -2.26 -11.81 11.78
N ILE A 88 -2.87 -11.83 10.60
CA ILE A 88 -3.99 -10.93 10.27
C ILE A 88 -5.23 -11.27 11.09
N SER A 89 -5.65 -12.54 11.12
CA SER A 89 -6.95 -12.92 11.67
C SER A 89 -6.98 -13.05 13.19
N ARG A 90 -5.84 -13.15 13.89
CA ARG A 90 -5.77 -13.45 15.33
C ARG A 90 -4.90 -12.50 16.15
N GLU A 91 -3.93 -11.82 15.51
CA GLU A 91 -2.96 -11.01 16.22
C GLU A 91 -3.09 -9.51 15.88
N THR A 92 -3.68 -9.18 14.71
CA THR A 92 -3.85 -7.79 14.25
C THR A 92 -5.20 -7.22 14.68
N LYS A 93 -5.19 -5.99 15.20
CA LYS A 93 -6.40 -5.29 15.65
C LYS A 93 -7.09 -4.60 14.48
N LEU A 94 -7.80 -5.38 13.66
CA LEU A 94 -8.44 -4.94 12.40
C LEU A 94 -9.54 -3.88 12.57
N ILE A 95 -9.99 -3.61 13.80
CA ILE A 95 -10.95 -2.52 14.07
C ILE A 95 -10.29 -1.14 14.04
N ASP A 96 -8.97 -1.06 14.21
CA ASP A 96 -8.25 0.22 14.12
C ASP A 96 -7.98 0.56 12.65
N GLU A 97 -7.27 -0.31 11.93
CA GLU A 97 -7.05 -0.17 10.48
C GLU A 97 -6.92 -1.57 9.82
N PRO A 98 -7.32 -1.71 8.55
CA PRO A 98 -7.18 -2.97 7.83
C PRO A 98 -5.74 -3.27 7.44
N ALA A 99 -5.42 -4.56 7.36
CA ALA A 99 -4.14 -5.06 6.84
C ALA A 99 -4.35 -6.31 5.97
N VAL A 100 -3.45 -6.53 5.02
CA VAL A 100 -3.49 -7.68 4.11
C VAL A 100 -2.10 -8.29 3.96
N ILE A 101 -2.02 -9.63 4.05
CA ILE A 101 -0.86 -10.42 3.63
C ILE A 101 -1.33 -11.37 2.53
N THR A 102 -0.68 -11.32 1.37
CA THR A 102 -0.99 -12.21 0.24
C THR A 102 0.28 -12.88 -0.28
N VAL A 103 0.29 -14.21 -0.35
CA VAL A 103 1.26 -14.94 -1.16
C VAL A 103 0.70 -15.04 -2.57
N GLY A 104 1.28 -14.30 -3.50
CA GLY A 104 0.82 -14.22 -4.89
C GLY A 104 1.49 -15.25 -5.82
N LYS A 105 2.66 -15.77 -5.42
CA LYS A 105 3.41 -16.74 -6.21
C LYS A 105 4.08 -17.75 -5.29
N ILE A 106 4.04 -19.04 -5.70
CA ILE A 106 4.83 -20.12 -5.13
C ILE A 106 5.47 -20.93 -6.25
N THR A 107 6.74 -21.25 -6.10
CA THR A 107 7.49 -22.04 -7.08
C THR A 107 8.24 -23.15 -6.35
N SER A 108 8.00 -24.41 -6.73
CA SER A 108 8.68 -25.58 -6.18
C SER A 108 8.43 -26.80 -7.03
N GLY A 109 9.36 -27.78 -6.97
CA GLY A 109 9.22 -29.11 -7.58
C GLY A 109 9.55 -29.13 -9.07
N VAL A 110 9.93 -30.34 -9.54
CA VAL A 110 10.25 -30.62 -10.96
C VAL A 110 9.51 -31.85 -11.50
N ARG A 111 9.08 -32.77 -10.63
CA ARG A 111 8.35 -34.00 -10.99
C ARG A 111 7.38 -34.39 -9.87
N PHE A 112 6.25 -34.99 -10.25
CA PHE A 112 5.18 -35.41 -9.33
C PHE A 112 5.59 -36.44 -8.27
N ASN A 113 6.66 -37.21 -8.50
CA ASN A 113 7.13 -38.30 -7.63
C ASN A 113 8.43 -37.95 -6.87
N ILE A 114 8.81 -36.68 -6.79
CA ILE A 114 10.01 -36.20 -6.09
C ILE A 114 9.59 -35.11 -5.10
N ILE A 115 9.95 -35.27 -3.82
CA ILE A 115 9.97 -34.19 -2.86
C ILE A 115 11.14 -33.27 -3.23
N PRO A 116 10.93 -31.99 -3.54
CA PRO A 116 12.00 -31.10 -3.97
C PRO A 116 12.94 -30.68 -2.83
N GLU A 117 14.02 -29.99 -3.18
CA GLU A 117 14.98 -29.47 -2.22
C GLU A 117 14.57 -28.12 -1.64
N SER A 118 13.82 -27.32 -2.41
CA SER A 118 13.46 -25.96 -2.01
C SER A 118 12.10 -25.52 -2.56
N ALA A 119 11.57 -24.45 -1.96
CA ALA A 119 10.44 -23.70 -2.47
C ALA A 119 10.68 -22.19 -2.29
N GLU A 120 10.20 -21.39 -3.22
CA GLU A 120 10.17 -19.92 -3.14
C GLU A 120 8.73 -19.43 -3.10
N MET A 121 8.43 -18.51 -2.20
CA MET A 121 7.17 -17.78 -2.17
C MET A 121 7.42 -16.28 -2.29
N ILE A 122 6.59 -15.60 -3.07
CA ILE A 122 6.63 -14.14 -3.23
C ILE A 122 5.24 -13.60 -2.94
N GLY A 123 5.18 -12.51 -2.16
CA GLY A 123 3.92 -11.91 -1.79
C GLY A 123 4.00 -10.42 -1.49
N THR A 124 2.87 -9.87 -1.07
CA THR A 124 2.72 -8.46 -0.71
C THR A 124 2.10 -8.29 0.66
N ILE A 125 2.48 -7.20 1.34
CA ILE A 125 1.87 -6.72 2.58
C ILE A 125 1.29 -5.34 2.29
N ARG A 126 0.06 -5.09 2.78
CA ARG A 126 -0.63 -3.80 2.70
C ARG A 126 -1.06 -3.39 4.11
N THR A 127 -0.70 -2.19 4.53
CA THR A 127 -1.08 -1.61 5.83
C THR A 127 -1.40 -0.13 5.68
N LEU A 128 -2.21 0.40 6.59
CA LEU A 128 -2.62 1.81 6.65
C LEU A 128 -2.12 2.51 7.91
N ASP A 129 -1.39 1.78 8.76
CA ASP A 129 -0.82 2.25 10.00
C ASP A 129 0.62 1.76 10.17
N TYR A 130 1.54 2.62 10.62
CA TYR A 130 2.96 2.31 10.72
C TYR A 130 3.29 1.35 11.87
N ASP A 131 2.59 1.43 12.99
CA ASP A 131 2.81 0.53 14.12
C ASP A 131 2.32 -0.89 13.78
N MET A 132 1.17 -0.98 13.12
CA MET A 132 0.66 -2.24 12.58
C MET A 132 1.60 -2.85 11.53
N GLN A 133 2.16 -2.03 10.64
CA GLN A 133 3.15 -2.48 9.65
C GLN A 133 4.38 -3.08 10.32
N LYS A 134 4.94 -2.37 11.30
CA LYS A 134 6.10 -2.83 12.07
C LYS A 134 5.81 -4.13 12.81
N PHE A 135 4.65 -4.22 13.45
CA PHE A 135 4.20 -5.44 14.15
C PHE A 135 4.10 -6.62 13.18
N ILE A 136 3.40 -6.46 12.05
CA ILE A 136 3.22 -7.53 11.05
C ILE A 136 4.59 -7.99 10.52
N ASN A 137 5.47 -7.06 10.15
CA ASN A 137 6.80 -7.38 9.64
C ASN A 137 7.60 -8.19 10.66
N GLN A 138 7.60 -7.77 11.92
CA GLN A 138 8.27 -8.49 12.99
C GLN A 138 7.70 -9.90 13.17
N ARG A 139 6.37 -10.04 13.23
CA ARG A 139 5.73 -11.35 13.38
C ARG A 139 6.02 -12.29 12.22
N MET A 140 6.05 -11.80 10.99
CA MET A 140 6.44 -12.61 9.83
C MET A 140 7.88 -13.10 9.94
N MET A 141 8.81 -12.22 10.33
CA MET A 141 10.23 -12.57 10.50
C MET A 141 10.46 -13.61 11.62
N GLU A 142 9.62 -13.61 12.66
CA GLU A 142 9.66 -14.60 13.74
C GLU A 142 9.00 -15.93 13.34
N MET A 143 7.82 -15.86 12.74
CA MET A 143 6.96 -17.01 12.47
C MET A 143 7.51 -17.91 11.35
N VAL A 144 8.01 -17.31 10.26
CA VAL A 144 8.46 -18.07 9.07
C VAL A 144 9.58 -19.06 9.41
N PRO A 145 10.69 -18.67 10.04
CA PRO A 145 11.74 -19.63 10.40
C PRO A 145 11.30 -20.61 11.51
N ALA A 146 10.43 -20.18 12.44
CA ALA A 146 9.93 -21.04 13.49
C ALA A 146 9.06 -22.19 12.95
N ILE A 147 8.19 -21.92 11.99
CA ILE A 147 7.37 -22.94 11.32
C ILE A 147 8.29 -23.91 10.56
N ALA A 148 9.22 -23.43 9.76
CA ALA A 148 10.13 -24.29 9.02
C ALA A 148 10.92 -25.23 9.95
N LYS A 149 11.43 -24.71 11.04
CA LYS A 149 12.14 -25.47 12.07
C LYS A 149 11.27 -26.55 12.71
N ALA A 150 9.98 -26.25 12.99
CA ALA A 150 9.04 -27.22 13.55
C ALA A 150 8.84 -28.44 12.62
N PHE A 151 9.02 -28.28 11.31
CA PHE A 151 8.95 -29.33 10.29
C PHE A 151 10.33 -29.80 9.82
N ARG A 152 11.40 -29.54 10.58
CA ARG A 152 12.79 -29.99 10.32
C ARG A 152 13.45 -29.33 9.10
N GLY A 153 12.86 -28.29 8.52
CA GLY A 153 13.42 -27.48 7.44
C GLY A 153 13.95 -26.14 7.92
N GLU A 154 14.38 -25.33 6.97
CA GLU A 154 14.82 -23.96 7.19
C GLU A 154 14.02 -23.02 6.30
N ALA A 155 13.78 -21.80 6.76
CA ALA A 155 13.23 -20.76 5.92
C ALA A 155 13.82 -19.40 6.27
N THR A 156 14.02 -18.59 5.23
CA THR A 156 14.38 -17.18 5.34
C THR A 156 13.28 -16.32 4.74
N ILE A 157 13.13 -15.09 5.26
CA ILE A 157 12.23 -14.11 4.72
C ILE A 157 12.95 -12.77 4.55
N THR A 158 12.73 -12.12 3.40
CA THR A 158 13.15 -10.75 3.14
C THR A 158 11.91 -9.92 2.85
N ILE A 159 11.78 -8.76 3.51
CA ILE A 159 10.70 -7.80 3.29
C ILE A 159 11.32 -6.52 2.76
N ASN A 160 10.92 -6.12 1.56
CA ASN A 160 11.36 -4.89 0.93
C ASN A 160 10.24 -3.85 1.00
N ASN A 161 10.56 -2.66 1.47
CA ASN A 161 9.66 -1.54 1.43
C ASN A 161 9.54 -1.05 -0.03
N GLY A 162 8.31 -1.04 -0.53
CA GLY A 162 7.95 -0.35 -1.76
C GLY A 162 7.51 1.07 -1.45
N THR A 163 6.24 1.40 -1.72
CA THR A 163 5.65 2.68 -1.33
C THR A 163 5.29 2.72 0.15
N ALA A 164 5.49 3.87 0.78
CA ALA A 164 5.06 4.14 2.15
C ALA A 164 3.52 4.28 2.24
N ILE A 165 3.00 4.48 3.44
CA ILE A 165 1.58 4.80 3.65
C ILE A 165 1.35 6.24 3.17
N THR A 166 0.37 6.46 2.27
CA THR A 166 -0.10 7.82 1.98
C THR A 166 -0.86 8.32 3.21
N TYR A 167 -0.18 9.14 4.00
CA TYR A 167 -0.65 9.57 5.31
C TYR A 167 -0.90 11.07 5.33
N ASN A 168 -2.16 11.46 5.38
CA ASN A 168 -2.54 12.86 5.51
C ASN A 168 -2.35 13.32 6.95
N ASP A 169 -1.48 14.30 7.15
CA ASP A 169 -1.24 14.89 8.45
C ASP A 169 -2.53 15.50 9.03
N PRO A 170 -3.00 15.05 10.21
CA PRO A 170 -4.29 15.49 10.75
C PRO A 170 -4.38 16.99 11.05
N ASP A 171 -3.26 17.60 11.45
CA ASP A 171 -3.22 19.03 11.75
C ASP A 171 -3.27 19.84 10.45
N LEU A 172 -2.53 19.43 9.44
CA LEU A 172 -2.58 20.04 8.11
C LEU A 172 -3.95 19.88 7.46
N VAL A 173 -4.58 18.71 7.58
CA VAL A 173 -5.96 18.49 7.10
C VAL A 173 -6.92 19.47 7.79
N THR A 174 -6.88 19.54 9.12
CA THR A 174 -7.74 20.46 9.88
C THR A 174 -7.51 21.92 9.48
N GLN A 175 -6.27 22.31 9.25
CA GLN A 175 -5.89 23.65 8.82
C GLN A 175 -6.40 24.01 7.43
N MET A 176 -6.37 23.06 6.47
CA MET A 176 -6.65 23.32 5.05
C MET A 176 -8.08 22.98 4.63
N LEU A 177 -8.82 22.24 5.46
CA LEU A 177 -10.22 21.89 5.17
C LEU A 177 -11.12 23.10 4.89
N PRO A 178 -11.08 24.22 5.66
CA PRO A 178 -11.87 25.40 5.34
C PRO A 178 -11.58 25.99 3.96
N THR A 179 -10.33 25.92 3.49
CA THR A 179 -9.94 26.36 2.15
C THR A 179 -10.60 25.49 1.08
N MET A 180 -10.55 24.17 1.24
CA MET A 180 -11.19 23.25 0.30
C MET A 180 -12.71 23.48 0.25
N GLU A 181 -13.36 23.66 1.41
CA GLU A 181 -14.79 23.92 1.50
C GLU A 181 -15.16 25.27 0.86
N ARG A 182 -14.34 26.29 1.00
CA ARG A 182 -14.51 27.58 0.33
C ARG A 182 -14.44 27.46 -1.19
N VAL A 183 -13.55 26.64 -1.70
CA VAL A 183 -13.30 26.49 -3.15
C VAL A 183 -14.34 25.57 -3.81
N ALA A 184 -14.63 24.42 -3.21
CA ALA A 184 -15.51 23.40 -3.79
C ALA A 184 -16.97 23.52 -3.33
N GLY A 185 -17.23 24.25 -2.24
CA GLY A 185 -18.48 24.21 -1.50
C GLY A 185 -18.48 23.09 -0.46
N ALA A 186 -18.88 23.36 0.78
CA ALA A 186 -18.80 22.42 1.90
C ALA A 186 -19.52 21.08 1.64
N ALA A 187 -20.65 21.09 0.92
CA ALA A 187 -21.38 19.87 0.56
C ALA A 187 -20.62 18.96 -0.42
N ASN A 188 -19.67 19.51 -1.15
CA ASN A 188 -18.86 18.80 -2.16
C ASN A 188 -17.53 18.29 -1.60
N VAL A 189 -17.16 18.63 -0.37
CA VAL A 189 -15.97 18.12 0.31
C VAL A 189 -16.39 16.99 1.24
N GLN A 190 -16.04 15.77 0.89
CA GLN A 190 -16.55 14.56 1.52
C GLN A 190 -15.41 13.70 2.06
N THR A 191 -15.62 13.11 3.23
CA THR A 191 -14.71 12.07 3.72
C THR A 191 -14.91 10.76 2.97
N GLN A 192 -13.86 9.98 2.83
CA GLN A 192 -13.92 8.64 2.27
C GLN A 192 -13.22 7.62 3.17
N LYS A 193 -13.46 6.33 2.90
CA LYS A 193 -12.69 5.24 3.51
C LYS A 193 -11.29 5.18 2.88
N ALA A 194 -10.32 4.67 3.64
CA ALA A 194 -9.02 4.33 3.10
C ALA A 194 -9.13 3.29 1.97
N ILE A 195 -8.17 3.31 1.07
CA ILE A 195 -8.08 2.34 -0.04
C ILE A 195 -6.77 1.56 0.04
N THR A 196 -6.76 0.36 -0.53
CA THR A 196 -5.58 -0.53 -0.52
C THR A 196 -4.62 -0.29 -1.68
N GLY A 197 -4.91 0.68 -2.57
CA GLY A 197 -3.97 1.20 -3.55
C GLY A 197 -2.77 1.86 -2.87
N ALA A 198 -1.66 1.99 -3.58
CA ALA A 198 -0.45 2.64 -3.11
C ALA A 198 -0.10 3.83 -4.01
N GLU A 199 0.58 4.85 -3.44
CA GLU A 199 0.89 6.11 -4.10
C GLU A 199 2.28 6.60 -3.68
N ASP A 200 3.14 6.97 -4.62
CA ASP A 200 4.51 7.38 -4.30
C ASP A 200 4.60 8.80 -3.70
N PHE A 201 3.55 9.60 -3.76
CA PHE A 201 3.41 10.83 -2.98
C PHE A 201 3.67 10.62 -1.49
N SER A 202 3.45 9.42 -0.99
CA SER A 202 3.75 8.97 0.38
C SER A 202 5.20 9.22 0.79
N PHE A 203 6.16 9.15 -0.12
CA PHE A 203 7.56 9.43 0.19
C PHE A 203 7.79 10.90 0.57
N PHE A 204 7.06 11.83 -0.04
CA PHE A 204 7.10 13.23 0.39
C PHE A 204 6.50 13.38 1.79
N GLN A 205 5.39 12.68 2.07
CA GLN A 205 4.71 12.72 3.36
C GLN A 205 5.51 12.11 4.50
N GLU A 206 6.50 11.25 4.22
CA GLU A 206 7.49 10.81 5.21
C GLU A 206 8.51 11.89 5.59
N LYS A 207 8.63 12.96 4.82
CA LYS A 207 9.62 14.03 5.03
C LYS A 207 9.01 15.31 5.54
N VAL A 208 7.83 15.65 5.09
CA VAL A 208 7.10 16.88 5.44
C VAL A 208 5.61 16.59 5.59
N PRO A 209 4.86 17.35 6.41
CA PRO A 209 3.42 17.24 6.47
C PRO A 209 2.80 17.32 5.08
N GLY A 210 1.93 16.38 4.75
CA GLY A 210 1.30 16.32 3.43
C GLY A 210 -0.20 16.14 3.50
N PHE A 211 -0.91 16.70 2.51
CA PHE A 211 -2.33 16.48 2.34
C PHE A 211 -2.63 16.06 0.90
N TYR A 212 -3.07 14.82 0.75
CA TYR A 212 -3.43 14.19 -0.52
C TYR A 212 -4.93 13.95 -0.58
N PHE A 213 -5.59 14.35 -1.67
CA PHE A 213 -7.03 14.22 -1.83
C PHE A 213 -7.40 13.69 -3.22
N PHE A 214 -8.65 13.27 -3.38
CA PHE A 214 -9.18 12.74 -4.63
C PHE A 214 -10.14 13.76 -5.26
N LEU A 215 -9.89 14.05 -6.53
CA LEU A 215 -10.70 14.95 -7.34
C LEU A 215 -11.67 14.13 -8.20
N GLY A 216 -12.94 14.47 -8.19
CA GLY A 216 -13.94 13.80 -9.02
C GLY A 216 -13.74 14.05 -10.50
N GLY A 217 -13.78 12.96 -11.28
CA GLY A 217 -13.67 12.94 -12.75
C GLY A 217 -14.82 12.23 -13.46
N MET A 218 -15.84 11.75 -12.72
CA MET A 218 -17.03 11.13 -13.34
C MET A 218 -17.96 12.19 -13.93
N ALA A 219 -18.26 12.06 -15.23
CA ALA A 219 -19.11 13.01 -15.94
C ALA A 219 -20.52 13.13 -15.31
N PRO A 220 -21.09 14.34 -15.30
CA PRO A 220 -22.44 14.57 -14.79
C PRO A 220 -23.48 13.70 -15.52
N GLY A 221 -24.41 13.11 -14.76
CA GLY A 221 -25.46 12.26 -15.32
C GLY A 221 -25.04 10.85 -15.70
N THR A 222 -23.75 10.49 -15.54
CA THR A 222 -23.25 9.14 -15.72
C THR A 222 -23.55 8.29 -14.50
N THR A 223 -24.10 7.10 -14.69
CA THR A 223 -24.38 6.13 -13.60
C THR A 223 -23.35 5.02 -13.51
N GLU A 224 -22.55 4.84 -14.58
CA GLU A 224 -21.48 3.85 -14.67
C GLU A 224 -20.16 4.55 -14.95
N SER A 225 -19.14 4.17 -14.21
CA SER A 225 -17.77 4.62 -14.43
C SER A 225 -16.81 3.48 -14.17
N TYR A 226 -15.78 3.40 -14.97
CA TYR A 226 -14.80 2.33 -14.90
C TYR A 226 -13.63 2.74 -13.98
N PRO A 227 -13.10 1.80 -13.20
CA PRO A 227 -11.98 2.10 -12.30
C PRO A 227 -10.70 2.40 -13.08
N HIS A 228 -9.73 2.99 -12.38
CA HIS A 228 -8.38 3.19 -12.92
C HIS A 228 -7.76 1.87 -13.37
N HIS A 229 -6.83 1.95 -14.33
CA HIS A 229 -6.10 0.80 -14.89
C HIS A 229 -6.99 -0.20 -15.66
N THR A 230 -8.13 0.23 -16.18
CA THR A 230 -8.97 -0.56 -17.09
C THR A 230 -8.99 0.07 -18.48
N PRO A 231 -9.23 -0.72 -19.55
CA PRO A 231 -9.31 -0.18 -20.92
C PRO A 231 -10.39 0.87 -21.13
N ASP A 232 -11.45 0.81 -20.33
CA ASP A 232 -12.62 1.68 -20.43
C ASP A 232 -12.52 2.91 -19.48
N PHE A 233 -11.36 3.13 -18.86
CA PHE A 233 -11.12 4.29 -18.01
C PHE A 233 -11.37 5.59 -18.79
N LEU A 234 -12.24 6.44 -18.24
CA LEU A 234 -12.59 7.74 -18.78
C LEU A 234 -12.83 8.74 -17.66
N ILE A 235 -12.40 9.98 -17.85
CA ILE A 235 -12.71 11.12 -17.00
C ILE A 235 -13.30 12.27 -17.80
N ASP A 236 -14.02 13.14 -17.14
CA ASP A 236 -14.52 14.42 -17.66
C ASP A 236 -13.58 15.54 -17.23
N ASP A 237 -13.00 16.23 -18.20
CA ASP A 237 -12.00 17.30 -17.99
C ASP A 237 -12.57 18.54 -17.30
N SER A 238 -13.92 18.72 -17.27
CA SER A 238 -14.55 19.86 -16.61
C SER A 238 -14.25 19.94 -15.10
N GLY A 239 -13.85 18.81 -14.48
CA GLY A 239 -13.39 18.75 -13.09
C GLY A 239 -11.99 19.33 -12.85
N LEU A 240 -11.14 19.40 -13.85
CA LEU A 240 -9.72 19.75 -13.67
C LEU A 240 -9.49 21.16 -13.13
N LEU A 241 -10.33 22.12 -13.52
CA LEU A 241 -10.24 23.51 -13.02
C LEU A 241 -10.45 23.58 -11.50
N LEU A 242 -11.31 22.74 -10.94
CA LEU A 242 -11.50 22.64 -9.48
C LEU A 242 -10.22 22.19 -8.80
N GLY A 243 -9.55 21.17 -9.35
CA GLY A 243 -8.26 20.68 -8.83
C GLY A 243 -7.19 21.77 -8.81
N VAL A 244 -7.02 22.49 -9.93
CA VAL A 244 -6.07 23.61 -10.02
C VAL A 244 -6.38 24.69 -8.98
N LYS A 245 -7.63 25.13 -8.89
CA LYS A 245 -8.05 26.13 -7.89
C LYS A 245 -7.78 25.67 -6.47
N THR A 246 -8.13 24.41 -6.15
CA THR A 246 -7.96 23.87 -4.80
C THR A 246 -6.49 23.85 -4.40
N LEU A 247 -5.59 23.32 -5.23
CA LEU A 247 -4.15 23.31 -4.95
C LEU A 247 -3.57 24.72 -4.82
N THR A 248 -3.97 25.64 -5.69
CA THR A 248 -3.53 27.03 -5.66
C THR A 248 -3.95 27.74 -4.38
N GLU A 249 -5.25 27.67 -4.03
CA GLU A 249 -5.80 28.33 -2.84
C GLU A 249 -5.24 27.72 -1.55
N MET A 250 -5.07 26.39 -1.48
CA MET A 250 -4.42 25.74 -0.33
C MET A 250 -2.99 26.24 -0.15
N SER A 251 -2.24 26.38 -1.24
CA SER A 251 -0.87 26.89 -1.19
C SER A 251 -0.83 28.35 -0.73
N LEU A 252 -1.70 29.20 -1.25
CA LEU A 252 -1.79 30.61 -0.86
C LEU A 252 -2.22 30.79 0.61
N ASP A 253 -3.24 30.06 1.05
CA ASP A 253 -3.72 30.15 2.44
C ASP A 253 -2.71 29.56 3.44
N TYR A 254 -1.93 28.54 3.03
CA TYR A 254 -0.84 28.01 3.86
C TYR A 254 0.29 29.04 4.04
N LEU A 255 0.70 29.70 2.97
CA LEU A 255 1.77 30.71 2.95
C LEU A 255 1.35 32.06 3.59
N ALA A 256 0.06 32.36 3.70
CA ALA A 256 -0.45 33.58 4.30
C ALA A 256 -0.44 33.57 5.84
N LYS A 257 -0.08 32.48 6.46
CA LYS A 257 0.03 32.32 7.92
C LYS A 257 1.42 32.50 8.41
#